data_1cca012f5d6a407d3a3441d70152f4b1
#
_entry.id   1cca012f5d6a407d3a3441d70152f4b1
#
_cell.length_a   1.000
_cell.length_b   1.000
_cell.length_c   1.000
_cell.angle_alpha   90.00
_cell.angle_beta   90.00
_cell.angle_gamma   90.00
#
_symmetry.space_group_name_H-M   'P 1'
#
loop_
_entity.id
_entity.type
_entity.pdbx_description
1 polymer ?
#
loop_
_entity_poly.entity_id
_entity_poly.type
_entity_poly.pdbx_seq_one_letter_code
_entity_poly.pdbx_strand_id
1 'polypeptide(L)'
;MEQKSDKETKPAYIKRVEKINPEKQLSDALTKKFGKRFSDYREKYFKVLNSPKDNYDYIPEYPLNVLVEVVNKCNLECIMCLTSHRKGPTTVISDEMISKLINEFEENNLPALMFGAGDEPLMFSDIDKMW
;
A
#
# COMPACT_ATOMS: atom_id res chain seq x y z
N MET A 1 20.13 47.97 12.16
CA MET A 1 20.70 46.66 12.60
C MET A 1 20.02 45.61 11.75
N GLU A 2 20.65 45.20 10.64
CA GLU A 2 20.15 44.16 9.76
C GLU A 2 20.54 42.79 10.33
N GLN A 3 19.54 42.00 10.65
CA GLN A 3 19.76 40.59 11.01
C GLN A 3 20.15 39.81 9.75
N LYS A 4 21.42 39.44 9.65
CA LYS A 4 21.90 38.44 8.70
C LYS A 4 21.25 37.10 9.04
N SER A 5 20.34 36.63 8.20
CA SER A 5 19.84 35.25 8.25
C SER A 5 21.01 34.31 7.93
N ASP A 6 21.51 33.59 8.92
CA ASP A 6 22.41 32.45 8.72
C ASP A 6 21.69 31.42 7.86
N LYS A 7 22.07 31.34 6.59
CA LYS A 7 21.69 30.21 5.74
C LYS A 7 22.43 28.97 6.25
N GLU A 8 21.75 28.23 7.09
CA GLU A 8 22.22 26.89 7.51
C GLU A 8 22.52 26.05 6.27
N THR A 9 23.80 25.83 5.99
CA THR A 9 24.20 24.99 4.87
C THR A 9 23.99 23.53 5.27
N LYS A 10 22.96 22.92 4.70
CA LYS A 10 22.68 21.49 4.92
C LYS A 10 23.93 20.64 4.67
N PRO A 11 24.23 19.64 5.52
CA PRO A 11 25.34 18.73 5.35
C PRO A 11 25.38 18.06 3.96
N ALA A 12 26.57 17.78 3.45
CA ALA A 12 26.74 17.23 2.10
C ALA A 12 25.98 15.92 1.85
N TYR A 13 25.81 15.07 2.88
CA TYR A 13 25.04 13.83 2.77
C TYR A 13 23.55 14.08 2.58
N ILE A 14 22.97 15.12 3.21
CA ILE A 14 21.57 15.52 3.02
C ILE A 14 21.36 15.99 1.57
N LYS A 15 22.27 16.82 1.04
CA LYS A 15 22.21 17.25 -0.36
C LYS A 15 22.30 16.08 -1.35
N ARG A 16 23.02 15.00 -0.98
CA ARG A 16 23.11 13.79 -1.81
C ARG A 16 21.81 12.98 -1.78
N VAL A 17 21.18 12.87 -0.63
CA VAL A 17 19.88 12.17 -0.48
C VAL A 17 18.75 12.94 -1.20
N GLU A 18 18.76 14.28 -1.12
CA GLU A 18 17.78 15.11 -1.84
C GLU A 18 17.89 15.00 -3.37
N LYS A 19 19.08 14.64 -3.91
CA LYS A 19 19.28 14.39 -5.35
C LYS A 19 18.75 13.03 -5.81
N ILE A 20 18.61 12.08 -4.90
CA ILE A 20 18.08 10.77 -5.19
C ILE A 20 16.61 10.81 -4.77
N ASN A 21 15.70 10.81 -5.74
CA ASN A 21 14.28 10.57 -5.46
C ASN A 21 14.00 9.07 -5.64
N PRO A 22 14.14 8.26 -4.56
CA PRO A 22 13.97 6.81 -4.65
C PRO A 22 12.54 6.43 -5.06
N GLU A 23 11.54 7.23 -4.68
CA GLU A 23 10.14 6.99 -5.06
C GLU A 23 9.95 7.15 -6.57
N LYS A 24 10.54 8.20 -7.16
CA LYS A 24 10.48 8.41 -8.60
C LYS A 24 11.21 7.29 -9.35
N GLN A 25 12.41 6.91 -8.93
CA GLN A 25 13.17 5.83 -9.55
C GLN A 25 12.42 4.50 -9.50
N LEU A 26 11.82 4.18 -8.35
CA LEU A 26 10.99 2.99 -8.18
C LEU A 26 9.74 3.06 -9.07
N SER A 27 9.05 4.19 -9.08
CA SER A 27 7.87 4.40 -9.91
C SER A 27 8.18 4.25 -11.40
N ASP A 28 9.30 4.83 -11.87
CA ASP A 28 9.75 4.72 -13.26
C ASP A 28 10.10 3.26 -13.61
N ALA A 29 10.79 2.55 -12.72
CA ALA A 29 11.13 1.15 -12.92
C ALA A 29 9.88 0.25 -12.96
N LEU A 30 8.91 0.48 -12.07
CA LEU A 30 7.66 -0.26 -12.03
C LEU A 30 6.78 0.07 -13.25
N THR A 31 6.73 1.33 -13.68
CA THR A 31 6.04 1.74 -14.90
C THR A 31 6.64 1.06 -16.12
N LYS A 32 7.98 0.98 -16.18
CA LYS A 32 8.67 0.26 -17.26
C LYS A 32 8.35 -1.23 -17.28
N LYS A 33 8.21 -1.85 -16.09
CA LYS A 33 7.94 -3.29 -15.94
C LYS A 33 6.48 -3.64 -16.19
N PHE A 34 5.56 -2.86 -15.64
CA PHE A 34 4.12 -3.17 -15.61
C PHE A 34 3.27 -2.33 -16.57
N GLY A 35 3.89 -1.35 -17.26
CA GLY A 35 3.27 -0.56 -18.30
C GLY A 35 2.23 0.45 -17.79
N LYS A 36 1.36 0.83 -18.73
CA LYS A 36 0.37 1.91 -18.53
C LYS A 36 -0.60 1.65 -17.36
N ARG A 37 -1.02 0.40 -17.14
CA ARG A 37 -1.94 0.04 -16.03
C ARG A 37 -1.39 0.48 -14.67
N PHE A 38 -0.10 0.30 -14.44
CA PHE A 38 0.55 0.72 -13.20
C PHE A 38 0.60 2.24 -13.07
N SER A 39 1.00 2.95 -14.15
CA SER A 39 1.07 4.41 -14.10
C SER A 39 -0.30 5.07 -13.89
N ASP A 40 -1.34 4.58 -14.55
CA ASP A 40 -2.72 5.06 -14.41
C ASP A 40 -3.24 4.84 -12.97
N TYR A 41 -2.91 3.68 -12.39
CA TYR A 41 -3.22 3.41 -10.99
C TYR A 41 -2.54 4.40 -10.06
N ARG A 42 -1.24 4.64 -10.22
CA ARG A 42 -0.46 5.57 -9.38
C ARG A 42 -0.96 7.01 -9.51
N GLU A 43 -1.30 7.45 -10.70
CA GLU A 43 -1.88 8.78 -10.93
C GLU A 43 -3.20 8.94 -10.17
N LYS A 44 -4.12 8.00 -10.33
CA LYS A 44 -5.41 8.00 -9.63
C LYS A 44 -5.23 7.95 -8.11
N TYR A 45 -4.33 7.11 -7.62
CA TYR A 45 -4.03 6.97 -6.20
C TYR A 45 -3.54 8.29 -5.59
N PHE A 46 -2.58 8.96 -6.22
CA PHE A 46 -2.09 10.25 -5.75
C PHE A 46 -3.12 11.36 -5.89
N LYS A 47 -3.98 11.31 -6.88
CA LYS A 47 -5.09 12.24 -7.01
C LYS A 47 -6.04 12.18 -5.83
N VAL A 48 -6.39 10.97 -5.36
CA VAL A 48 -7.20 10.78 -4.16
C VAL A 48 -6.43 11.25 -2.91
N LEU A 49 -5.18 10.81 -2.76
CA LEU A 49 -4.37 11.10 -1.57
C LEU A 49 -4.11 12.59 -1.36
N ASN A 50 -3.94 13.34 -2.45
CA ASN A 50 -3.66 14.77 -2.42
C ASN A 50 -4.92 15.65 -2.48
N SER A 51 -6.10 15.05 -2.54
CA SER A 51 -7.36 15.80 -2.48
C SER A 51 -7.49 16.50 -1.11
N PRO A 52 -7.97 17.75 -1.09
CA PRO A 52 -8.25 18.45 0.16
C PRO A 52 -9.22 17.65 1.04
N LYS A 53 -9.01 17.67 2.36
CA LYS A 53 -9.83 16.89 3.31
C LYS A 53 -11.31 17.27 3.29
N ASP A 54 -11.59 18.51 2.91
CA ASP A 54 -12.95 19.09 2.94
C ASP A 54 -13.64 19.09 1.55
N ASN A 55 -12.90 18.71 0.50
CA ASN A 55 -13.44 18.68 -0.85
C ASN A 55 -12.67 17.63 -1.67
N TYR A 56 -13.25 16.44 -1.80
CA TYR A 56 -12.69 15.38 -2.66
C TYR A 56 -13.06 15.67 -4.11
N ASP A 57 -12.15 16.23 -4.88
CA ASP A 57 -12.33 16.51 -6.30
C ASP A 57 -12.47 15.24 -7.15
N TYR A 58 -12.05 14.10 -6.59
CA TYR A 58 -12.08 12.82 -7.27
C TYR A 58 -12.36 11.69 -6.30
N ILE A 59 -13.47 10.99 -6.54
CA ILE A 59 -13.83 9.74 -5.85
C ILE A 59 -13.90 8.66 -6.93
N PRO A 60 -13.06 7.62 -6.86
CA PRO A 60 -13.15 6.51 -7.82
C PRO A 60 -14.44 5.72 -7.60
N GLU A 61 -15.06 5.23 -8.68
CA GLU A 61 -16.27 4.41 -8.63
C GLU A 61 -16.06 3.08 -7.90
N TYR A 62 -14.83 2.57 -7.95
CA TYR A 62 -14.41 1.35 -7.25
C TYR A 62 -13.08 1.59 -6.53
N PRO A 63 -12.81 0.90 -5.41
CA PRO A 63 -11.55 1.05 -4.68
C PRO A 63 -10.32 0.88 -5.57
N LEU A 64 -9.34 1.76 -5.42
CA LEU A 64 -8.06 1.65 -6.14
C LEU A 64 -7.12 0.62 -5.52
N ASN A 65 -7.34 0.31 -4.25
CA ASN A 65 -6.57 -0.66 -3.49
C ASN A 65 -7.49 -1.31 -2.46
N VAL A 66 -7.44 -2.61 -2.36
CA VAL A 66 -8.14 -3.39 -1.33
C VAL A 66 -7.10 -4.14 -0.51
N LEU A 67 -7.28 -4.14 0.80
CA LEU A 67 -6.47 -4.90 1.72
C LEU A 67 -7.31 -6.04 2.27
N VAL A 68 -6.82 -7.28 2.14
CA VAL A 68 -7.52 -8.49 2.57
C VAL A 68 -6.70 -9.18 3.66
N GLU A 69 -7.33 -9.41 4.81
CA GLU A 69 -6.83 -10.32 5.84
C GLU A 69 -7.34 -11.73 5.53
N VAL A 70 -6.44 -12.61 5.11
CA VAL A 70 -6.79 -14.01 4.74
C VAL A 70 -6.77 -14.96 5.93
N VAL A 71 -6.06 -14.60 6.98
CA VAL A 71 -5.93 -15.34 8.24
C VAL A 71 -5.74 -14.36 9.37
N ASN A 72 -6.29 -14.63 10.55
CA ASN A 72 -6.09 -13.76 11.70
C ASN A 72 -4.93 -14.22 12.61
N LYS A 73 -3.89 -14.81 12.03
CA LYS A 73 -2.74 -15.37 12.75
C LYS A 73 -1.44 -14.80 12.22
N CYS A 74 -0.50 -14.59 13.12
CA CYS A 74 0.85 -14.18 12.80
C CYS A 74 1.84 -15.04 13.62
N ASN A 75 2.94 -15.42 12.99
CA ASN A 75 4.05 -16.13 13.64
C ASN A 75 5.21 -15.18 14.00
N LEU A 76 5.03 -13.87 13.78
CA LEU A 76 6.02 -12.84 14.11
C LEU A 76 5.69 -12.22 15.46
N GLU A 77 6.74 -11.77 16.19
CA GLU A 77 6.64 -11.11 17.49
C GLU A 77 7.19 -9.68 17.41
N CYS A 78 6.67 -8.89 16.46
CA CYS A 78 7.11 -7.52 16.28
C CYS A 78 6.74 -6.65 17.47
N ILE A 79 7.71 -5.99 18.10
CA ILE A 79 7.54 -5.21 19.35
C ILE A 79 6.49 -4.09 19.24
N MET A 80 6.23 -3.57 18.03
CA MET A 80 5.25 -2.50 17.78
C MET A 80 3.88 -3.03 17.39
N CYS A 81 3.72 -4.34 17.21
CA CYS A 81 2.51 -4.92 16.63
C CYS A 81 1.49 -5.30 17.71
N LEU A 82 0.28 -4.77 17.56
CA LEU A 82 -0.81 -5.09 18.50
C LEU A 82 -1.35 -6.51 18.32
N THR A 83 -1.12 -7.13 17.15
CA THR A 83 -1.65 -8.48 16.85
C THR A 83 -0.87 -9.60 17.52
N SER A 84 0.40 -9.39 17.87
CA SER A 84 1.18 -10.34 18.68
C SER A 84 0.54 -10.66 20.04
N HIS A 85 -0.32 -9.76 20.52
CA HIS A 85 -1.08 -9.92 21.77
C HIS A 85 -2.52 -10.40 21.57
N ARG A 86 -2.93 -10.61 20.31
CA ARG A 86 -4.29 -11.08 20.00
C ARG A 86 -4.49 -12.50 20.51
N LYS A 87 -5.43 -12.67 21.45
CA LYS A 87 -5.85 -13.97 21.97
C LYS A 87 -7.18 -14.33 21.30
N GLY A 88 -7.29 -15.57 20.83
CA GLY A 88 -8.53 -16.05 20.21
C GLY A 88 -8.28 -17.21 19.26
N PRO A 89 -9.35 -17.83 18.75
CA PRO A 89 -9.23 -18.88 17.76
C PRO A 89 -8.66 -18.32 16.47
N THR A 90 -7.87 -19.15 15.77
CA THR A 90 -7.46 -18.85 14.39
C THR A 90 -8.67 -18.96 13.48
N THR A 91 -8.91 -17.91 12.71
CA THR A 91 -9.91 -17.90 11.65
C THR A 91 -9.22 -17.70 10.30
N VAL A 92 -9.76 -18.31 9.27
CA VAL A 92 -9.23 -18.28 7.91
C VAL A 92 -10.38 -17.91 6.98
N ILE A 93 -10.10 -17.15 5.95
CA ILE A 93 -11.06 -16.81 4.92
C ILE A 93 -11.57 -18.09 4.23
N SER A 94 -12.89 -18.17 3.97
CA SER A 94 -13.45 -19.34 3.29
C SER A 94 -13.19 -19.31 1.77
N ASP A 95 -13.14 -20.49 1.15
CA ASP A 95 -12.99 -20.62 -0.32
C ASP A 95 -14.14 -19.93 -1.07
N GLU A 96 -15.35 -19.94 -0.50
CA GLU A 96 -16.50 -19.22 -1.09
C GLU A 96 -16.25 -17.71 -1.09
N MET A 97 -15.73 -17.16 0.02
CA MET A 97 -15.42 -15.73 0.12
C MET A 97 -14.26 -15.36 -0.82
N ILE A 98 -13.23 -16.19 -0.91
CA ILE A 98 -12.12 -16.01 -1.86
C ILE A 98 -12.67 -15.92 -3.29
N SER A 99 -13.48 -16.88 -3.71
CA SER A 99 -14.06 -16.92 -5.05
C SER A 99 -14.91 -15.69 -5.35
N LYS A 100 -15.69 -15.25 -4.35
CA LYS A 100 -16.51 -14.04 -4.48
C LYS A 100 -15.64 -12.79 -4.66
N LEU A 101 -14.59 -12.65 -3.84
CA LEU A 101 -13.68 -11.51 -3.92
C LEU A 101 -12.94 -11.47 -5.26
N ILE A 102 -12.43 -12.62 -5.73
CA ILE A 102 -11.74 -12.70 -7.01
C ILE A 102 -12.65 -12.24 -8.15
N ASN A 103 -13.86 -12.79 -8.23
CA ASN A 103 -14.82 -12.40 -9.26
C ASN A 103 -15.13 -10.90 -9.23
N GLU A 104 -15.35 -10.35 -8.04
CA GLU A 104 -15.63 -8.92 -7.89
C GLU A 104 -14.42 -8.05 -8.28
N PHE A 105 -13.20 -8.48 -7.95
CA PHE A 105 -11.98 -7.77 -8.32
C PHE A 105 -11.72 -7.80 -9.83
N GLU A 106 -12.00 -8.92 -10.48
CA GLU A 106 -11.90 -9.06 -11.94
C GLU A 106 -12.96 -8.21 -12.66
N GLU A 107 -14.22 -8.30 -12.26
CA GLU A 107 -15.33 -7.52 -12.84
C GLU A 107 -15.09 -6.01 -12.77
N ASN A 108 -14.51 -5.53 -11.66
CA ASN A 108 -14.23 -4.11 -11.44
C ASN A 108 -12.80 -3.70 -11.81
N ASN A 109 -11.99 -4.61 -12.37
CA ASN A 109 -10.59 -4.34 -12.75
C ASN A 109 -9.77 -3.74 -11.60
N LEU A 110 -9.87 -4.29 -10.39
CA LEU A 110 -9.13 -3.81 -9.21
C LEU A 110 -7.65 -3.61 -9.55
N PRO A 111 -7.10 -2.39 -9.40
CA PRO A 111 -5.72 -2.13 -9.83
C PRO A 111 -4.65 -2.63 -8.86
N ALA A 112 -4.97 -2.73 -7.57
CA ALA A 112 -4.02 -3.16 -6.55
C ALA A 112 -4.70 -3.95 -5.44
N LEU A 113 -4.04 -5.03 -5.01
CA LEU A 113 -4.45 -5.87 -3.91
C LEU A 113 -3.28 -5.97 -2.92
N MET A 114 -3.58 -5.88 -1.64
CA MET A 114 -2.62 -6.06 -0.55
C MET A 114 -3.11 -7.15 0.38
N PHE A 115 -2.18 -7.91 0.92
CA PHE A 115 -2.46 -8.89 1.96
C PHE A 115 -1.83 -8.46 3.28
N GLY A 116 -2.53 -8.73 4.38
CA GLY A 116 -2.06 -8.50 5.74
C GLY A 116 -2.17 -7.04 6.20
N ALA A 117 -2.89 -6.83 7.29
CA ALA A 117 -2.86 -5.60 8.07
C ALA A 117 -2.65 -5.93 9.55
N GLY A 118 -3.06 -7.11 9.96
CA GLY A 118 -2.98 -7.58 11.32
C GLY A 118 -2.60 -9.07 11.42
N ASP A 119 -2.11 -9.63 10.33
CA ASP A 119 -1.75 -11.03 10.18
C ASP A 119 -0.42 -11.19 9.43
N GLU A 120 0.08 -12.42 9.35
CA GLU A 120 1.13 -12.80 8.42
C GLU A 120 0.48 -13.59 7.27
N PRO A 121 0.34 -13.01 6.07
CA PRO A 121 -0.39 -13.65 4.96
C PRO A 121 0.17 -15.02 4.57
N LEU A 122 1.48 -15.23 4.73
CA LEU A 122 2.14 -16.50 4.42
C LEU A 122 1.79 -17.63 5.42
N MET A 123 1.05 -17.31 6.49
CA MET A 123 0.43 -18.32 7.36
C MET A 123 -0.83 -18.94 6.75
N PHE A 124 -1.35 -18.37 5.67
CA PHE A 124 -2.44 -18.94 4.88
C PHE A 124 -1.88 -19.89 3.83
N SER A 125 -2.17 -21.19 3.96
CA SER A 125 -1.63 -22.23 3.09
C SER A 125 -2.04 -22.11 1.62
N ASP A 126 -3.20 -21.52 1.39
CA ASP A 126 -3.83 -21.43 0.07
C ASP A 126 -3.75 -20.02 -0.51
N ILE A 127 -2.73 -19.25 -0.13
CA ILE A 127 -2.57 -17.87 -0.60
C ILE A 127 -2.43 -17.76 -2.12
N ASP A 128 -1.93 -18.80 -2.75
CA ASP A 128 -1.82 -18.93 -4.20
C ASP A 128 -3.17 -18.93 -4.94
N LYS A 129 -4.27 -19.24 -4.25
CA LYS A 129 -5.62 -19.11 -4.80
C LYS A 129 -6.05 -17.66 -5.05
N MET A 130 -5.33 -16.70 -4.49
CA MET A 130 -5.66 -15.26 -4.58
C MET A 130 -4.95 -14.54 -5.74
N TRP A 131 -4.23 -15.30 -6.61
CA TRP A 131 -3.50 -14.72 -7.75
C TRP A 131 -4.22 -14.96 -9.08
#